data_db0f808bc23988e0dc942a5cfa4a5802
#
_entry.id   db0f808bc23988e0dc942a5cfa4a5802
#
_cell.length_a   1.000
_cell.length_b   1.000
_cell.length_c   1.000
_cell.angle_alpha   90.00
_cell.angle_beta   90.00
_cell.angle_gamma   90.00
#
_symmetry.space_group_name_H-M   'P 1'
#
loop_
_entity.id
_entity.type
_entity.pdbx_description
1 polymer ?
#
loop_
_entity_poly.entity_id
_entity_poly.type
_entity_poly.pdbx_seq_one_letter_code
_entity_poly.pdbx_strand_id
1 'polypeptide(L)'
;MDAILGVELGSTRIKAVLMDANHTVLAQGSHIWENDYQDGVWTYPLDAVWAGLRAAVTQALDALPGVQVRAMGFSGMMHGYLAFDGEGRLLVPFRT
;
A
#
# COMPACT_ATOMS: atom_id res chain seq x y z
N MET A 1 7.09 -21.05 -6.82
CA MET A 1 5.81 -21.01 -6.08
C MET A 1 5.01 -19.81 -6.52
N ASP A 2 3.78 -20.03 -6.90
CA ASP A 2 2.89 -18.96 -7.36
C ASP A 2 2.08 -18.42 -6.18
N ALA A 3 1.88 -17.10 -6.16
CA ALA A 3 1.12 -16.43 -5.12
C ALA A 3 0.33 -15.25 -5.66
N ILE A 4 -0.64 -14.82 -4.90
CA ILE A 4 -1.43 -13.61 -5.14
C ILE A 4 -1.01 -12.59 -4.08
N LEU A 5 -0.75 -11.36 -4.51
CA LEU A 5 -0.40 -10.27 -3.61
C LEU A 5 -1.63 -9.42 -3.33
N GLY A 6 -2.00 -9.30 -2.05
CA GLY A 6 -3.01 -8.36 -1.62
C GLY A 6 -2.36 -7.17 -0.92
N VAL A 7 -2.79 -5.97 -1.26
CA VAL A 7 -2.26 -4.73 -0.66
C VAL A 7 -3.41 -3.95 -0.06
N GLU A 8 -3.28 -3.59 1.22
CA GLU A 8 -4.24 -2.75 1.91
C GLU A 8 -3.58 -1.40 2.24
N LEU A 9 -4.20 -0.33 1.77
CA LEU A 9 -3.79 1.04 2.08
C LEU A 9 -4.75 1.58 3.14
N GLY A 10 -4.48 1.23 4.39
CA GLY A 10 -5.32 1.63 5.52
C GLY A 10 -4.94 3.00 6.07
N SER A 11 -5.76 3.50 6.99
CA SER A 11 -5.56 4.84 7.56
C SER A 11 -4.35 4.93 8.49
N THR A 12 -3.92 3.81 9.08
CA THR A 12 -2.79 3.78 10.02
C THR A 12 -1.69 2.80 9.58
N ARG A 13 -1.96 1.98 8.58
CA ARG A 13 -1.04 0.91 8.19
C ARG A 13 -1.20 0.57 6.72
N ILE A 14 -0.07 0.34 6.07
CA ILE A 14 -0.04 -0.32 4.76
C ILE A 14 0.33 -1.77 5.02
N LYS A 15 -0.41 -2.71 4.44
CA LYS A 15 -0.20 -4.13 4.64
C LYS A 15 -0.13 -4.85 3.31
N ALA A 16 0.81 -5.76 3.18
CA ALA A 16 0.95 -6.62 2.01
C ALA A 16 0.88 -8.07 2.46
N VAL A 17 0.11 -8.89 1.73
CA VAL A 17 -0.11 -10.30 2.04
C VAL A 17 0.14 -11.12 0.80
N LEU A 18 0.92 -12.18 0.93
CA LEU A 18 1.06 -13.20 -0.12
C LEU A 18 0.23 -14.41 0.25
N MET A 19 -0.62 -14.83 -0.68
CA MET A 19 -1.55 -15.94 -0.47
C MET A 19 -1.41 -16.98 -1.59
N ASP A 20 -1.68 -18.23 -1.27
CA ASP A 20 -1.79 -19.27 -2.29
C ASP A 20 -3.21 -19.30 -2.92
N ALA A 21 -3.46 -20.24 -3.82
CA ALA A 21 -4.74 -20.36 -4.51
C ALA A 21 -5.89 -20.73 -3.56
N ASN A 22 -5.60 -21.24 -2.38
CA ASN A 22 -6.58 -21.58 -1.36
C ASN A 22 -6.80 -20.48 -0.34
N HIS A 23 -6.25 -19.28 -0.60
CA HIS A 23 -6.31 -18.11 0.28
C HIS A 23 -5.58 -18.30 1.62
N THR A 24 -4.65 -19.25 1.65
CA THR A 24 -3.77 -19.40 2.83
C THR A 24 -2.70 -18.33 2.77
N VAL A 25 -2.54 -17.59 3.87
CA VAL A 25 -1.51 -16.56 3.97
C VAL A 25 -0.15 -17.22 4.10
N LEU A 26 0.74 -16.95 3.15
CA LEU A 26 2.09 -17.51 3.10
C LEU A 26 3.12 -16.58 3.73
N ALA A 27 2.95 -15.29 3.55
CA ALA A 27 3.86 -14.27 4.08
C ALA A 27 3.13 -12.94 4.13
N GLN A 28 3.63 -12.03 4.96
CA GLN A 28 3.05 -10.69 5.03
C GLN A 28 4.10 -9.67 5.46
N GLY A 29 3.83 -8.42 5.09
CA GLY A 29 4.61 -7.28 5.53
C GLY A 29 3.69 -6.14 5.87
N SER A 30 4.16 -5.20 6.67
CA SER A 30 3.36 -4.05 7.04
C SER A 30 4.26 -2.85 7.34
N HIS A 31 3.66 -1.67 7.19
CA HIS A 31 4.32 -0.41 7.51
C HIS A 31 3.31 0.50 8.19
N ILE A 32 3.63 0.94 9.41
CA ILE A 32 2.79 1.87 10.14
C ILE A 32 3.15 3.28 9.68
N TRP A 33 2.13 4.08 9.38
CA TRP A 33 2.32 5.45 8.94
C TRP A 33 1.40 6.39 9.72
N GLU A 34 1.70 7.68 9.65
CA GLU A 34 0.90 8.71 10.30
C GLU A 34 0.47 9.75 9.28
N ASN A 35 -0.75 10.25 9.45
CA ASN A 35 -1.23 11.34 8.64
C ASN A 35 -0.79 12.68 9.25
N ASP A 36 -0.70 13.71 8.39
CA ASP A 36 -0.37 15.07 8.79
C ASP A 36 -1.62 15.94 8.76
N TYR A 37 -1.73 16.84 9.71
CA TYR A 37 -2.78 17.84 9.73
C TYR A 37 -2.25 19.12 9.07
N GLN A 38 -2.80 19.44 7.89
CA GLN A 38 -2.36 20.61 7.11
C GLN A 38 -3.57 21.44 6.72
N ASP A 39 -3.55 22.72 7.06
CA ASP A 39 -4.59 23.68 6.68
C ASP A 39 -6.01 23.20 7.01
N GLY A 40 -6.18 22.59 8.17
CA GLY A 40 -7.46 22.08 8.62
C GLY A 40 -7.87 20.75 8.00
N VAL A 41 -6.98 20.07 7.28
CA VAL A 41 -7.26 18.80 6.60
C VAL A 41 -6.22 17.76 6.97
N TRP A 42 -6.67 16.54 7.23
CA TRP A 42 -5.76 15.42 7.43
C TRP A 42 -5.26 14.92 6.08
N THR A 43 -3.95 14.80 5.94
CA THR A 43 -3.29 14.44 4.69
C THR A 43 -2.24 13.36 4.93
N TYR A 44 -1.81 12.71 3.82
CA TYR A 44 -0.65 11.83 3.83
C TYR A 44 0.37 12.35 2.82
N PRO A 45 1.65 12.49 3.20
CA PRO A 45 2.70 12.79 2.22
C PRO A 45 2.78 11.65 1.19
N LEU A 46 2.69 11.98 -0.09
CA LEU A 46 2.68 10.95 -1.14
C LEU A 46 3.98 10.13 -1.15
N ASP A 47 5.10 10.77 -0.88
CA ASP A 47 6.39 10.07 -0.79
C ASP A 47 6.38 9.01 0.32
N ALA A 48 5.74 9.32 1.45
CA ALA A 48 5.60 8.36 2.55
C ALA A 48 4.70 7.19 2.18
N VAL A 49 3.66 7.44 1.37
CA VAL A 49 2.80 6.37 0.85
C VAL A 49 3.60 5.40 0.00
N TRP A 50 4.38 5.91 -0.96
CA TRP A 50 5.21 5.07 -1.81
C TRP A 50 6.28 4.31 -1.03
N ALA A 51 6.93 4.98 -0.08
CA ALA A 51 7.95 4.35 0.77
C ALA A 51 7.35 3.23 1.63
N GLY A 52 6.18 3.48 2.22
CA GLY A 52 5.50 2.49 3.04
C GLY A 52 5.00 1.30 2.24
N LEU A 53 4.48 1.55 1.04
CA LEU A 53 4.07 0.47 0.13
C LEU A 53 5.26 -0.41 -0.24
N ARG A 54 6.38 0.19 -0.62
CA ARG A 54 7.60 -0.57 -0.92
C ARG A 54 8.08 -1.38 0.28
N ALA A 55 8.07 -0.79 1.46
CA ALA A 55 8.51 -1.47 2.67
C ALA A 55 7.64 -2.70 2.96
N ALA A 56 6.32 -2.55 2.91
CA ALA A 56 5.39 -3.64 3.19
C ALA A 56 5.53 -4.77 2.16
N VAL A 57 5.57 -4.44 0.88
CA VAL A 57 5.71 -5.42 -0.20
C VAL A 57 7.05 -6.13 -0.12
N THR A 58 8.13 -5.39 0.12
CA THR A 58 9.48 -5.97 0.24
C THR A 58 9.56 -6.95 1.41
N GLN A 59 8.96 -6.62 2.56
CA GLN A 59 8.92 -7.54 3.69
C GLN A 59 8.22 -8.86 3.32
N ALA A 60 7.08 -8.78 2.64
CA ALA A 60 6.34 -9.96 2.23
C ALA A 60 7.13 -10.81 1.25
N LEU A 61 7.75 -10.18 0.24
CA LEU A 61 8.53 -10.88 -0.77
C LEU A 61 9.81 -11.50 -0.19
N ASP A 62 10.49 -10.79 0.71
CA ASP A 62 11.72 -11.30 1.33
C ASP A 62 11.45 -12.50 2.25
N ALA A 63 10.25 -12.59 2.82
CA ALA A 63 9.86 -13.71 3.66
C ALA A 63 9.59 -14.98 2.86
N LEU A 64 9.45 -14.88 1.54
CA LEU A 64 9.14 -16.02 0.67
C LEU A 64 9.99 -15.96 -0.61
N PRO A 65 11.32 -16.25 -0.48
CA PRO A 65 12.21 -16.18 -1.63
C PRO A 65 11.76 -17.09 -2.79
N GLY A 66 11.88 -16.59 -4.00
CA GLY A 66 11.51 -17.35 -5.20
C GLY A 66 10.02 -17.33 -5.53
N VAL A 67 9.22 -16.59 -4.78
CA VAL A 67 7.79 -16.47 -5.06
C VAL A 67 7.56 -15.75 -6.39
N GLN A 68 6.56 -16.20 -7.14
CA GLN A 68 6.11 -15.53 -8.36
C GLN A 68 4.71 -14.99 -8.13
N VAL A 69 4.59 -13.67 -8.20
CA VAL A 69 3.29 -13.00 -8.03
C VAL A 69 2.54 -13.04 -9.35
N ARG A 70 1.39 -13.71 -9.37
CA ARG A 70 0.58 -13.90 -10.58
C ARG A 70 -0.54 -12.89 -10.70
N ALA A 71 -1.00 -12.34 -9.59
CA ALA A 71 -2.09 -11.37 -9.57
C ALA A 71 -1.94 -10.49 -8.34
N MET A 72 -2.52 -9.28 -8.41
CA MET A 72 -2.52 -8.33 -7.31
C MET A 72 -3.92 -7.79 -7.12
N GLY A 73 -4.29 -7.57 -5.87
CA GLY A 73 -5.52 -6.88 -5.52
C GLY A 73 -5.24 -5.79 -4.51
N PHE A 74 -6.05 -4.74 -4.54
CA PHE A 74 -5.89 -3.59 -3.66
C PHE A 74 -7.16 -3.33 -2.88
N SER A 75 -6.98 -2.91 -1.62
CA SER A 75 -8.02 -2.35 -0.78
C SER A 75 -7.53 -1.00 -0.28
N GLY A 76 -8.36 0.01 -0.32
CA GLY A 76 -7.97 1.36 0.06
C GLY A 76 -9.01 2.05 0.90
N MET A 77 -8.66 3.26 1.34
CA MET A 77 -9.57 4.11 2.10
C MET A 77 -10.70 4.60 1.20
N MET A 78 -11.92 4.53 1.71
CA MET A 78 -13.12 4.90 0.97
C MET A 78 -13.14 6.38 0.56
N HIS A 79 -12.57 7.25 1.38
CA HIS A 79 -12.64 8.70 1.19
C HIS A 79 -11.29 9.35 0.83
N GLY A 80 -10.30 8.53 0.47
CA GLY A 80 -9.03 9.06 0.02
C GLY A 80 -9.16 9.81 -1.29
N TYR A 81 -8.49 10.94 -1.42
CA TYR A 81 -8.55 11.79 -2.60
C TYR A 81 -7.16 12.16 -3.08
N LEU A 82 -6.90 11.90 -4.33
CA LEU A 82 -5.66 12.25 -5.02
C LEU A 82 -6.02 12.86 -6.38
N ALA A 83 -5.42 13.99 -6.69
CA ALA A 83 -5.62 14.64 -8.00
C ALA A 83 -4.26 14.96 -8.61
N PHE A 84 -4.11 14.62 -9.88
CA PHE A 84 -2.86 14.79 -10.60
C PHE A 84 -3.11 15.61 -11.87
N ASP A 85 -2.07 16.33 -12.33
CA ASP A 85 -2.12 17.00 -13.63
C ASP A 85 -1.82 15.99 -14.75
N GLY A 86 -1.80 16.46 -15.99
CA GLY A 86 -1.55 15.62 -17.16
C GLY A 86 -0.13 15.04 -17.21
N GLU A 87 0.77 15.55 -16.39
CA GLU A 87 2.15 15.07 -16.30
C GLU A 87 2.40 14.19 -15.07
N GLY A 88 1.34 13.85 -14.34
CA GLY A 88 1.44 12.99 -13.17
C GLY A 88 1.86 13.69 -11.88
N ARG A 89 1.84 15.03 -11.85
CA ARG A 89 2.17 15.79 -10.64
C ARG A 89 0.95 15.95 -9.74
N LEU A 90 1.15 15.74 -8.45
CA LEU A 90 0.09 15.87 -7.45
C LEU A 90 -0.31 17.33 -7.29
N LEU A 91 -1.59 17.63 -7.50
CA LEU A 91 -2.12 19.00 -7.46
C LEU A 91 -2.43 19.48 -6.04
N VAL A 92 -2.86 18.58 -5.18
CA VAL A 92 -3.18 18.85 -3.78
C VAL A 92 -2.63 17.73 -2.91
N PRO A 93 -2.37 17.96 -1.61
CA PRO A 93 -1.96 16.87 -0.72
C PRO A 93 -2.98 15.75 -0.72
N PHE A 94 -2.50 14.50 -0.56
CA PHE A 94 -3.37 13.34 -0.44
C PHE A 94 -4.27 13.53 0.79
N ARG A 95 -5.56 13.62 0.57
CA ARG A 95 -6.56 13.86 1.62
C ARG A 95 -7.27 12.57 2.00
N THR A 96 -7.67 12.52 3.25
CA THR A 96 -8.44 11.40 3.78
C THR A 96 -9.87 11.80 4.11
#